data_a996ccdca335c9b6139691fe44cbb6b6
#
_entry.id   a996ccdca335c9b6139691fe44cbb6b6
#
_cell.length_a   1.000
_cell.length_b   1.000
_cell.length_c   1.000
_cell.angle_alpha   90.00
_cell.angle_beta   90.00
_cell.angle_gamma   90.00
#
_symmetry.space_group_name_H-M   'P 1'
#
loop_
_entity.id
_entity.type
_entity.pdbx_description
1 polymer ?
#
loop_
_entity_poly.entity_id
_entity_poly.type
_entity_poly.pdbx_seq_one_letter_code
_entity_poly.pdbx_strand_id
1 'polypeptide(L)'
;MIHSILDQTCKPDLFLLNIPEEFARTGESYNVPKYIRKSLTVNRISTDYGPATKILPTVMYLTNAKSADYDPENTRIIYLDDDIAYPKRMIETYKQVIPTNDNNVWTSTGFDFVNMKLHGKRTHKDTATIAEGYGSVCVKLNTFGDDFVEYMTRYTAVDNQICRLSDDVILSNYYHRRNVGIIIMNIPGFLSINDIWNEAKILDYGNEADALHLGAGGTSDNNVDRYKRVIAALNKSKERSFKMTFITTETAASSGVTRNTLVYK
;
A
#
# COMPACT_ATOMS: atom_id res chain seq x y z
N MET A 1 -14.96 -0.74 -6.33
CA MET A 1 -14.50 -0.99 -4.94
C MET A 1 -15.66 -1.01 -3.94
N ILE A 2 -16.42 0.07 -3.69
CA ILE A 2 -17.40 0.18 -2.57
C ILE A 2 -18.37 -1.00 -2.50
N HIS A 3 -19.00 -1.38 -3.61
CA HIS A 3 -19.92 -2.51 -3.65
C HIS A 3 -19.25 -3.83 -3.25
N SER A 4 -18.01 -4.08 -3.65
CA SER A 4 -17.28 -5.30 -3.27
C SER A 4 -16.98 -5.37 -1.76
N ILE A 5 -16.85 -4.23 -1.08
CA ILE A 5 -16.70 -4.20 0.38
C ILE A 5 -18.06 -4.34 1.08
N LEU A 6 -19.10 -3.73 0.55
CA LEU A 6 -20.45 -3.91 1.08
C LEU A 6 -20.97 -5.35 0.93
N ASP A 7 -20.45 -6.11 -0.05
CA ASP A 7 -20.82 -7.51 -0.30
C ASP A 7 -19.91 -8.54 0.41
N GLN A 8 -18.95 -8.11 1.26
CA GLN A 8 -18.09 -9.03 2.01
C GLN A 8 -18.91 -9.98 2.91
N THR A 9 -18.46 -11.25 3.01
CA THR A 9 -19.07 -12.25 3.92
C THR A 9 -18.87 -11.89 5.38
N CYS A 10 -17.73 -11.30 5.72
CA CYS A 10 -17.46 -10.69 7.02
C CYS A 10 -17.46 -9.18 6.85
N LYS A 11 -18.37 -8.48 7.52
CA LYS A 11 -18.45 -7.01 7.42
C LYS A 11 -17.35 -6.37 8.27
N PRO A 12 -16.79 -5.21 7.84
CA PRO A 12 -15.95 -4.41 8.71
C PRO A 12 -16.81 -3.74 9.79
N ASP A 13 -16.24 -3.51 10.97
CA ASP A 13 -16.89 -2.77 12.07
C ASP A 13 -17.04 -1.29 11.70
N LEU A 14 -16.08 -0.76 10.93
CA LEU A 14 -16.12 0.58 10.34
C LEU A 14 -15.69 0.51 8.87
N PHE A 15 -16.50 1.07 7.98
CA PHE A 15 -16.11 1.33 6.61
C PHE A 15 -15.93 2.83 6.41
N LEU A 16 -14.67 3.26 6.33
CA LEU A 16 -14.29 4.66 6.23
C LEU A 16 -13.87 5.00 4.80
N LEU A 17 -14.45 6.05 4.24
CA LEU A 17 -14.08 6.62 2.95
C LEU A 17 -13.42 7.98 3.18
N ASN A 18 -12.11 8.05 3.01
CA ASN A 18 -11.37 9.31 3.10
C ASN A 18 -11.47 10.07 1.78
N ILE A 19 -11.95 11.30 1.84
CA ILE A 19 -12.11 12.15 0.65
C ILE A 19 -11.58 13.55 0.96
N PRO A 20 -10.58 14.04 0.23
CA PRO A 20 -10.15 15.42 0.33
C PRO A 20 -11.25 16.38 -0.14
N GLU A 21 -11.27 17.58 0.39
CA GLU A 21 -12.19 18.62 -0.05
C GLU A 21 -11.96 18.98 -1.51
N GLU A 22 -10.70 19.01 -1.89
CA GLU A 22 -10.22 19.34 -3.23
C GLU A 22 -9.18 18.32 -3.70
N PHE A 23 -9.28 17.88 -4.95
CA PHE A 23 -8.27 17.02 -5.57
C PHE A 23 -7.10 17.88 -6.03
N ALA A 24 -5.94 17.72 -5.39
CA ALA A 24 -4.80 18.63 -5.57
C ALA A 24 -4.24 18.70 -7.00
N ARG A 25 -4.51 17.72 -7.88
CA ARG A 25 -4.06 17.73 -9.27
C ARG A 25 -4.93 18.60 -10.17
N THR A 26 -6.23 18.69 -9.92
CA THR A 26 -7.18 19.39 -10.82
C THR A 26 -7.90 20.54 -10.14
N GLY A 27 -7.86 20.66 -8.80
CA GLY A 27 -8.64 21.64 -8.05
C GLY A 27 -10.14 21.30 -7.96
N GLU A 28 -10.53 20.11 -8.39
CA GLU A 28 -11.94 19.70 -8.39
C GLU A 28 -12.37 19.18 -7.04
N SER A 29 -13.61 19.48 -6.65
CA SER A 29 -14.21 18.95 -5.43
C SER A 29 -14.91 17.62 -5.68
N TYR A 30 -14.73 16.67 -4.77
CA TYR A 30 -15.43 15.38 -4.83
C TYR A 30 -16.87 15.49 -4.36
N ASN A 31 -17.79 15.05 -5.22
CA ASN A 31 -19.19 14.89 -4.86
C ASN A 31 -19.50 13.42 -4.50
N VAL A 32 -19.73 13.15 -3.23
CA VAL A 32 -20.12 11.82 -2.76
C VAL A 32 -21.62 11.64 -2.85
N PRO A 33 -22.13 10.73 -3.67
CA PRO A 33 -23.58 10.48 -3.79
C PRO A 33 -24.24 10.15 -2.45
N LYS A 34 -25.46 10.60 -2.24
CA LYS A 34 -26.20 10.42 -0.97
C LYS A 34 -26.39 8.94 -0.58
N TYR A 35 -26.54 8.06 -1.56
CA TYR A 35 -26.75 6.63 -1.28
C TYR A 35 -25.50 5.97 -0.69
N ILE A 36 -24.30 6.41 -1.09
CA ILE A 36 -23.02 5.93 -0.54
C ILE A 36 -22.92 6.30 0.96
N ARG A 37 -23.28 7.52 1.32
CA ARG A 37 -23.22 8.02 2.70
C ARG A 37 -24.10 7.24 3.69
N LYS A 38 -25.06 6.44 3.21
CA LYS A 38 -25.90 5.60 4.07
C LYS A 38 -25.20 4.28 4.46
N SER A 39 -24.21 3.86 3.69
CA SER A 39 -23.58 2.54 3.81
C SER A 39 -22.17 2.57 4.37
N LEU A 40 -21.59 3.78 4.53
CA LEU A 40 -20.24 3.96 5.04
C LEU A 40 -20.08 5.35 5.69
N THR A 41 -19.00 5.52 6.44
CA THR A 41 -18.62 6.80 7.04
C THR A 41 -17.74 7.58 6.06
N VAL A 42 -18.16 8.77 5.67
CA VAL A 42 -17.36 9.68 4.84
C VAL A 42 -16.51 10.57 5.74
N ASN A 43 -15.21 10.41 5.68
CA ASN A 43 -14.24 11.25 6.36
C ASN A 43 -13.74 12.34 5.40
N ARG A 44 -14.25 13.57 5.56
CA ARG A 44 -13.80 14.73 4.80
C ARG A 44 -12.52 15.28 5.42
N ILE A 45 -11.51 15.50 4.58
CA ILE A 45 -10.20 16.01 4.99
C ILE A 45 -9.83 17.23 4.17
N SER A 46 -9.18 18.19 4.80
CA SER A 46 -8.78 19.45 4.15
C SER A 46 -7.57 19.31 3.22
N THR A 47 -6.81 18.23 3.39
CA THR A 47 -5.54 18.03 2.64
C THR A 47 -5.61 16.76 1.82
N ASP A 48 -5.29 16.87 0.54
CA ASP A 48 -5.06 15.71 -0.32
C ASP A 48 -3.63 15.21 -0.13
N TYR A 49 -3.48 14.01 0.42
CA TYR A 49 -2.18 13.33 0.61
C TYR A 49 -1.79 12.44 -0.58
N GLY A 50 -2.45 12.60 -1.73
CA GLY A 50 -2.28 11.69 -2.87
C GLY A 50 -2.72 10.26 -2.52
N PRO A 51 -2.04 9.23 -3.04
CA PRO A 51 -2.40 7.83 -2.75
C PRO A 51 -2.38 7.48 -1.25
N ALA A 52 -1.60 8.17 -0.42
CA ALA A 52 -1.60 7.96 1.04
C ALA A 52 -2.91 8.42 1.74
N THR A 53 -3.81 9.08 1.02
CA THR A 53 -5.15 9.43 1.51
C THR A 53 -5.96 8.19 1.92
N LYS A 54 -5.65 7.01 1.40
CA LYS A 54 -6.30 5.75 1.80
C LYS A 54 -6.00 5.35 3.25
N ILE A 55 -4.86 5.78 3.84
CA ILE A 55 -4.43 5.32 5.18
C ILE A 55 -4.17 6.45 6.17
N LEU A 56 -3.46 7.51 5.81
CA LEU A 56 -3.05 8.55 6.76
C LEU A 56 -4.24 9.18 7.50
N PRO A 57 -5.32 9.64 6.83
CA PRO A 57 -6.48 10.18 7.53
C PRO A 57 -7.25 9.12 8.35
N THR A 58 -7.16 7.85 7.99
CA THR A 58 -7.76 6.77 8.77
C THR A 58 -7.07 6.62 10.11
N VAL A 59 -5.74 6.64 10.14
CA VAL A 59 -4.97 6.60 11.40
C VAL A 59 -5.29 7.83 12.24
N MET A 60 -5.29 9.02 11.65
CA MET A 60 -5.67 10.26 12.35
C MET A 60 -7.09 10.19 12.94
N TYR A 61 -8.05 9.63 12.20
CA TYR A 61 -9.42 9.44 12.66
C TYR A 61 -9.50 8.50 13.86
N LEU A 62 -8.82 7.34 13.78
CA LEU A 62 -8.87 6.32 14.83
C LEU A 62 -8.08 6.68 16.09
N THR A 63 -7.03 7.48 15.96
CA THR A 63 -6.20 7.93 17.10
C THR A 63 -6.73 9.22 17.74
N ASN A 64 -7.70 9.89 17.13
CA ASN A 64 -8.30 11.10 17.71
C ASN A 64 -9.09 10.73 18.98
N ALA A 65 -9.01 11.58 20.03
CA ALA A 65 -9.64 11.36 21.33
C ALA A 65 -11.17 11.16 21.28
N LYS A 66 -11.84 11.48 20.16
CA LYS A 66 -13.27 11.23 19.94
C LYS A 66 -13.58 9.80 19.51
N SER A 67 -12.58 8.99 19.16
CA SER A 67 -12.70 7.59 18.73
C SER A 67 -12.10 6.62 19.76
N ALA A 68 -12.30 6.89 21.06
CA ALA A 68 -11.84 6.04 22.18
C ALA A 68 -12.34 4.58 22.13
N ASP A 69 -13.23 4.27 21.16
CA ASP A 69 -13.78 2.92 20.97
C ASP A 69 -12.80 1.96 20.21
N TYR A 70 -11.67 2.49 19.71
CA TYR A 70 -10.73 1.69 18.91
C TYR A 70 -9.44 1.42 19.70
N ASP A 71 -9.37 0.24 20.31
CA ASP A 71 -8.16 -0.24 20.99
C ASP A 71 -7.04 -0.50 19.96
N PRO A 72 -5.89 0.19 20.04
CA PRO A 72 -4.79 0.02 19.09
C PRO A 72 -4.24 -1.40 18.99
N GLU A 73 -4.27 -2.17 20.09
CA GLU A 73 -3.77 -3.55 20.12
C GLU A 73 -4.71 -4.54 19.42
N ASN A 74 -6.00 -4.24 19.39
CA ASN A 74 -7.02 -5.12 18.84
C ASN A 74 -7.63 -4.62 17.53
N THR A 75 -7.40 -3.35 17.17
CA THR A 75 -7.90 -2.77 15.93
C THR A 75 -6.96 -3.08 14.77
N ARG A 76 -7.51 -3.64 13.69
CA ARG A 76 -6.83 -3.81 12.41
C ARG A 76 -7.44 -2.90 11.35
N ILE A 77 -6.57 -2.27 10.60
CA ILE A 77 -6.94 -1.44 9.45
C ILE A 77 -6.69 -2.27 8.18
N ILE A 78 -7.68 -2.36 7.31
CA ILE A 78 -7.51 -2.86 5.95
C ILE A 78 -7.63 -1.65 5.02
N TYR A 79 -6.52 -1.21 4.43
CA TYR A 79 -6.57 -0.14 3.45
C TYR A 79 -6.50 -0.67 2.03
N LEU A 80 -7.17 0.03 1.12
CA LEU A 80 -7.56 -0.43 -0.21
C LEU A 80 -7.43 0.70 -1.22
N ASP A 81 -7.19 0.35 -2.48
CA ASP A 81 -7.35 1.28 -3.60
C ASP A 81 -8.81 1.30 -4.08
N ASP A 82 -9.23 2.38 -4.70
CA ASP A 82 -10.63 2.65 -5.04
C ASP A 82 -11.04 2.13 -6.43
N ASP A 83 -10.09 1.69 -7.23
CA ASP A 83 -10.24 1.19 -8.60
C ASP A 83 -10.29 -0.36 -8.69
N ILE A 84 -10.19 -1.08 -7.57
CA ILE A 84 -10.19 -2.54 -7.52
C ILE A 84 -11.52 -3.10 -6.98
N ALA A 85 -11.99 -4.20 -7.55
CA ALA A 85 -13.05 -5.03 -6.98
C ALA A 85 -12.43 -6.15 -6.13
N TYR A 86 -12.70 -6.14 -4.82
CA TYR A 86 -12.11 -7.10 -3.88
C TYR A 86 -12.95 -8.37 -3.74
N PRO A 87 -12.30 -9.54 -3.58
CA PRO A 87 -12.99 -10.80 -3.38
C PRO A 87 -13.92 -10.78 -2.17
N LYS A 88 -15.09 -11.41 -2.32
CA LYS A 88 -16.16 -11.45 -1.32
C LYS A 88 -15.73 -11.97 0.06
N ARG A 89 -14.68 -12.77 0.12
CA ARG A 89 -14.16 -13.37 1.36
C ARG A 89 -12.85 -12.75 1.85
N MET A 90 -12.46 -11.59 1.33
CA MET A 90 -11.18 -10.96 1.69
C MET A 90 -11.08 -10.67 3.19
N ILE A 91 -12.05 -9.99 3.78
CA ILE A 91 -12.03 -9.64 5.22
C ILE A 91 -12.10 -10.93 6.07
N GLU A 92 -12.94 -11.87 5.69
CA GLU A 92 -13.03 -13.17 6.37
C GLU A 92 -11.69 -13.91 6.34
N THR A 93 -10.99 -13.89 5.20
CA THR A 93 -9.69 -14.55 5.04
C THR A 93 -8.65 -13.91 5.96
N TYR A 94 -8.56 -12.58 6.00
CA TYR A 94 -7.69 -11.90 6.96
C TYR A 94 -7.99 -12.31 8.40
N LYS A 95 -9.26 -12.32 8.78
CA LYS A 95 -9.69 -12.66 10.14
C LYS A 95 -9.38 -14.12 10.52
N GLN A 96 -9.42 -15.04 9.56
CA GLN A 96 -9.14 -16.46 9.77
C GLN A 96 -7.65 -16.80 9.79
N VAL A 97 -6.85 -16.12 8.97
CA VAL A 97 -5.45 -16.47 8.74
C VAL A 97 -4.49 -15.73 9.66
N ILE A 98 -4.78 -14.48 10.01
CA ILE A 98 -3.87 -13.68 10.83
C ILE A 98 -4.06 -14.02 12.30
N PRO A 99 -3.00 -14.48 13.00
CA PRO A 99 -3.08 -14.71 14.44
C PRO A 99 -3.41 -13.40 15.19
N THR A 100 -4.19 -13.49 16.26
CA THR A 100 -4.63 -12.30 17.02
C THR A 100 -3.44 -11.47 17.51
N ASN A 101 -2.38 -12.12 17.97
CA ASN A 101 -1.18 -11.45 18.52
C ASN A 101 -0.12 -11.12 17.46
N ASP A 102 -0.40 -11.37 16.17
CA ASP A 102 0.53 -11.05 15.10
C ASP A 102 0.54 -9.55 14.82
N ASN A 103 1.72 -8.94 14.82
CA ASN A 103 1.93 -7.52 14.56
C ASN A 103 2.50 -7.24 13.16
N ASN A 104 2.67 -8.27 12.33
CA ASN A 104 3.12 -8.07 10.97
C ASN A 104 2.04 -7.39 10.11
N VAL A 105 2.51 -6.74 9.06
CA VAL A 105 1.66 -6.28 7.95
C VAL A 105 1.36 -7.46 7.06
N TRP A 106 0.11 -7.65 6.70
CA TRP A 106 -0.34 -8.73 5.82
C TRP A 106 -0.94 -8.13 4.55
N THR A 107 -0.53 -8.65 3.40
CA THR A 107 -0.99 -8.17 2.10
C THR A 107 -1.14 -9.31 1.12
N SER A 108 -1.97 -9.14 0.09
CA SER A 108 -2.07 -10.13 -1.00
C SER A 108 -0.98 -9.95 -2.06
N THR A 109 -0.35 -8.78 -2.12
CA THR A 109 0.64 -8.43 -3.13
C THR A 109 1.78 -7.63 -2.54
N GLY A 110 2.97 -7.84 -3.07
CA GLY A 110 4.15 -7.11 -2.66
C GLY A 110 5.35 -7.47 -3.52
N PHE A 111 6.46 -6.81 -3.29
CA PHE A 111 7.68 -7.05 -4.05
C PHE A 111 8.94 -6.79 -3.23
N ASP A 112 10.05 -7.31 -3.76
CA ASP A 112 11.39 -6.98 -3.31
C ASP A 112 12.14 -6.17 -4.38
N PHE A 113 13.16 -5.45 -3.95
CA PHE A 113 14.16 -4.91 -4.87
C PHE A 113 15.34 -5.87 -4.95
N VAL A 114 15.53 -6.48 -6.12
CA VAL A 114 16.69 -7.33 -6.43
C VAL A 114 17.46 -6.66 -7.55
N ASN A 115 18.70 -6.26 -7.30
CA ASN A 115 19.53 -5.50 -8.25
C ASN A 115 18.79 -4.26 -8.81
N MET A 116 18.06 -3.52 -7.97
CA MET A 116 17.23 -2.36 -8.33
C MET A 116 16.07 -2.67 -9.32
N LYS A 117 15.75 -3.94 -9.51
CA LYS A 117 14.57 -4.39 -10.26
C LYS A 117 13.49 -4.85 -9.29
N LEU A 118 12.24 -4.64 -9.67
CA LEU A 118 11.10 -5.17 -8.91
C LEU A 118 11.03 -6.68 -9.10
N HIS A 119 10.91 -7.39 -7.99
CA HIS A 119 10.71 -8.83 -7.96
C HIS A 119 9.43 -9.14 -7.19
N GLY A 120 8.32 -9.22 -7.91
CA GLY A 120 6.99 -9.41 -7.33
C GLY A 120 6.83 -10.76 -6.65
N LYS A 121 6.11 -10.77 -5.53
CA LYS A 121 5.74 -11.95 -4.77
C LYS A 121 4.23 -11.99 -4.59
N ARG A 122 3.64 -13.16 -4.80
CA ARG A 122 2.21 -13.40 -4.66
C ARG A 122 1.91 -14.80 -4.14
N THR A 123 2.87 -15.38 -3.42
CA THR A 123 2.74 -16.73 -2.88
C THR A 123 2.44 -16.67 -1.39
N HIS A 124 1.63 -17.61 -0.93
CA HIS A 124 1.24 -17.72 0.47
C HIS A 124 2.48 -17.88 1.38
N LYS A 125 2.52 -17.13 2.47
CA LYS A 125 3.57 -17.11 3.51
C LYS A 125 4.95 -16.60 3.07
N ASP A 126 5.08 -15.99 1.92
CA ASP A 126 6.31 -15.28 1.59
C ASP A 126 6.36 -13.93 2.31
N THR A 127 7.57 -13.43 2.51
CA THR A 127 7.80 -12.06 2.98
C THR A 127 8.13 -11.17 1.80
N ALA A 128 7.80 -9.89 1.90
CA ALA A 128 8.19 -8.88 0.94
C ALA A 128 8.85 -7.69 1.63
N THR A 129 9.60 -6.92 0.86
CA THR A 129 10.16 -5.64 1.31
C THR A 129 9.11 -4.54 1.25
N ILE A 130 8.26 -4.56 0.23
CA ILE A 130 7.23 -3.54 -0.02
C ILE A 130 5.87 -4.22 -0.12
N ALA A 131 4.89 -3.72 0.64
CA ALA A 131 3.48 -4.06 0.48
C ALA A 131 2.85 -3.17 -0.58
N GLU A 132 2.05 -3.75 -1.46
CA GLU A 132 1.34 -2.99 -2.50
C GLU A 132 -0.11 -2.78 -2.10
N GLY A 133 -0.52 -1.49 -2.02
CA GLY A 133 -1.85 -1.09 -1.55
C GLY A 133 -3.01 -1.62 -2.41
N TYR A 134 -2.80 -1.75 -3.71
CA TYR A 134 -3.85 -2.24 -4.62
C TYR A 134 -4.32 -3.66 -4.27
N GLY A 135 -3.43 -4.50 -3.72
CA GLY A 135 -3.75 -5.86 -3.32
C GLY A 135 -4.50 -6.00 -1.99
N SER A 136 -4.84 -4.94 -1.35
CA SER A 136 -5.24 -4.83 0.05
C SER A 136 -4.10 -5.05 1.05
N VAL A 137 -4.07 -4.25 2.09
CA VAL A 137 -3.07 -4.37 3.17
C VAL A 137 -3.77 -4.31 4.52
N CYS A 138 -3.51 -5.30 5.36
CA CYS A 138 -4.03 -5.41 6.72
C CYS A 138 -2.91 -5.16 7.73
N VAL A 139 -3.10 -4.18 8.61
CA VAL A 139 -2.11 -3.76 9.61
C VAL A 139 -2.79 -3.43 10.93
N LYS A 140 -2.13 -3.70 12.08
CA LYS A 140 -2.63 -3.26 13.38
C LYS A 140 -2.48 -1.74 13.56
N LEU A 141 -3.42 -1.13 14.28
CA LEU A 141 -3.37 0.30 14.58
C LEU A 141 -2.13 0.67 15.43
N ASN A 142 -1.71 -0.19 16.36
CA ASN A 142 -0.52 0.03 17.19
C ASN A 142 0.81 0.07 16.40
N THR A 143 0.82 -0.36 15.15
CA THR A 143 1.97 -0.21 14.25
C THR A 143 2.30 1.26 14.01
N PHE A 144 1.30 2.13 14.06
CA PHE A 144 1.44 3.56 13.82
C PHE A 144 1.73 4.27 15.15
N GLY A 145 3.00 4.67 15.34
CA GLY A 145 3.41 5.44 16.50
C GLY A 145 3.04 6.92 16.38
N ASP A 146 3.32 7.67 17.44
CA ASP A 146 3.04 9.11 17.51
C ASP A 146 3.71 9.93 16.39
N ASP A 147 4.81 9.42 15.85
CA ASP A 147 5.55 10.04 14.76
C ASP A 147 4.97 9.77 13.36
N PHE A 148 3.96 8.90 13.25
CA PHE A 148 3.44 8.46 11.93
C PHE A 148 2.87 9.61 11.11
N VAL A 149 2.06 10.45 11.73
CA VAL A 149 1.42 11.58 11.03
C VAL A 149 2.46 12.55 10.51
N GLU A 150 3.45 12.92 11.32
CA GLU A 150 4.54 13.80 10.90
C GLU A 150 5.36 13.17 9.79
N TYR A 151 5.73 11.88 9.96
CA TYR A 151 6.48 11.13 8.95
C TYR A 151 5.76 11.14 7.61
N MET A 152 4.50 10.72 7.57
CA MET A 152 3.72 10.64 6.33
C MET A 152 3.49 12.01 5.70
N THR A 153 3.15 13.03 6.49
CA THR A 153 2.92 14.39 5.99
C THR A 153 4.15 14.95 5.28
N ARG A 154 5.36 14.71 5.81
CA ARG A 154 6.61 15.13 5.19
C ARG A 154 6.82 14.51 3.80
N TYR A 155 6.47 13.23 3.64
CA TYR A 155 6.68 12.53 2.37
C TYR A 155 5.53 12.69 1.38
N THR A 156 4.34 13.05 1.84
CA THR A 156 3.14 13.21 1.00
C THR A 156 2.78 14.66 0.72
N ALA A 157 3.58 15.62 1.22
CA ALA A 157 3.41 17.05 0.94
C ALA A 157 3.36 17.32 -0.58
N VAL A 158 2.55 18.29 -0.98
CA VAL A 158 2.30 18.63 -2.41
C VAL A 158 3.58 19.02 -3.14
N ASP A 159 4.52 19.64 -2.45
CA ASP A 159 5.85 20.02 -2.98
C ASP A 159 6.83 18.84 -3.05
N ASN A 160 6.56 17.73 -2.38
CA ASN A 160 7.39 16.54 -2.43
C ASN A 160 6.99 15.61 -3.57
N GLN A 161 7.15 16.08 -4.81
CA GLN A 161 6.74 15.37 -6.03
C GLN A 161 7.41 13.97 -6.18
N ILE A 162 8.58 13.76 -5.58
CA ILE A 162 9.30 12.48 -5.66
C ILE A 162 8.58 11.40 -4.86
N CYS A 163 8.17 11.71 -3.64
CA CYS A 163 7.66 10.72 -2.69
C CYS A 163 6.13 10.61 -2.68
N ARG A 164 5.43 11.72 -2.95
CA ARG A 164 3.97 11.84 -2.84
C ARG A 164 3.19 10.73 -3.56
N LEU A 165 3.66 10.30 -4.74
CA LEU A 165 2.98 9.30 -5.57
C LEU A 165 3.52 7.87 -5.38
N SER A 166 4.22 7.60 -4.29
CA SER A 166 4.87 6.32 -4.01
C SER A 166 4.64 5.88 -2.57
N ASP A 167 3.40 6.01 -2.13
CA ASP A 167 2.98 5.71 -0.76
C ASP A 167 3.32 4.29 -0.33
N ASP A 168 3.24 3.28 -1.21
CA ASP A 168 3.61 1.90 -0.92
C ASP A 168 5.06 1.79 -0.41
N VAL A 169 6.01 2.49 -1.04
CA VAL A 169 7.41 2.48 -0.64
C VAL A 169 7.59 3.24 0.68
N ILE A 170 6.95 4.38 0.84
CA ILE A 170 7.03 5.21 2.05
C ILE A 170 6.41 4.51 3.25
N LEU A 171 5.22 3.92 3.10
CA LEU A 171 4.53 3.14 4.14
C LEU A 171 5.35 1.91 4.53
N SER A 172 5.84 1.16 3.55
CA SER A 172 6.67 -0.01 3.83
C SER A 172 7.97 0.36 4.53
N ASN A 173 8.59 1.50 4.18
CA ASN A 173 9.74 2.01 4.90
C ASN A 173 9.40 2.34 6.36
N TYR A 174 8.22 2.88 6.62
CA TYR A 174 7.74 3.11 7.98
C TYR A 174 7.56 1.80 8.76
N TYR A 175 6.97 0.76 8.15
CA TYR A 175 6.82 -0.55 8.79
C TYR A 175 8.18 -1.15 9.18
N HIS A 176 9.16 -1.11 8.28
CA HIS A 176 10.51 -1.57 8.59
C HIS A 176 11.18 -0.74 9.71
N ARG A 177 10.96 0.57 9.73
CA ARG A 177 11.42 1.44 10.82
C ARG A 177 10.85 1.03 12.18
N ARG A 178 9.62 0.51 12.19
CA ARG A 178 8.95 -0.02 13.38
C ARG A 178 9.30 -1.48 13.68
N ASN A 179 10.24 -2.09 12.94
CA ASN A 179 10.59 -3.51 13.00
C ASN A 179 9.39 -4.44 12.76
N VAL A 180 8.46 -4.03 11.91
CA VAL A 180 7.29 -4.81 11.52
C VAL A 180 7.56 -5.48 10.18
N GLY A 181 7.39 -6.79 10.10
CA GLY A 181 7.56 -7.58 8.87
C GLY A 181 6.35 -7.42 7.94
N ILE A 182 6.57 -7.70 6.65
CA ILE A 182 5.52 -7.73 5.63
C ILE A 182 5.38 -9.16 5.15
N ILE A 183 4.17 -9.73 5.28
CA ILE A 183 3.85 -11.10 4.93
C ILE A 183 2.87 -11.10 3.76
N ILE A 184 3.19 -11.88 2.72
CA ILE A 184 2.31 -12.09 1.59
C ILE A 184 1.40 -13.28 1.89
N MET A 185 0.11 -13.11 1.65
CA MET A 185 -0.87 -14.17 1.79
C MET A 185 -1.72 -14.33 0.53
N ASN A 186 -2.21 -15.52 0.28
CA ASN A 186 -3.19 -15.74 -0.76
C ASN A 186 -4.60 -15.40 -0.26
N ILE A 187 -5.27 -14.51 -0.97
CA ILE A 187 -6.70 -14.23 -0.78
C ILE A 187 -7.45 -14.95 -1.92
N PRO A 188 -8.23 -16.00 -1.61
CA PRO A 188 -8.96 -16.73 -2.65
C PRO A 188 -9.88 -15.82 -3.46
N GLY A 189 -9.80 -15.93 -4.77
CA GLY A 189 -10.55 -15.09 -5.71
C GLY A 189 -9.95 -13.72 -5.96
N PHE A 190 -8.79 -13.40 -5.36
CA PHE A 190 -8.03 -12.22 -5.78
C PHE A 190 -7.27 -12.58 -7.05
N LEU A 191 -7.74 -12.05 -8.15
CA LEU A 191 -7.11 -12.24 -9.44
C LEU A 191 -5.75 -11.55 -9.45
N SER A 192 -4.74 -12.21 -10.03
CA SER A 192 -3.47 -11.54 -10.28
C SER A 192 -3.70 -10.34 -11.21
N ILE A 193 -2.81 -9.36 -11.17
CA ILE A 193 -2.91 -8.23 -12.11
C ILE A 193 -2.97 -8.74 -13.56
N ASN A 194 -2.27 -9.80 -13.90
CA ASN A 194 -2.32 -10.40 -15.23
C ASN A 194 -3.68 -11.02 -15.53
N ASP A 195 -4.36 -11.57 -14.53
CA ASP A 195 -5.71 -12.13 -14.70
C ASP A 195 -6.73 -11.00 -14.77
N ILE A 196 -6.58 -9.97 -13.95
CA ILE A 196 -7.38 -8.74 -14.06
C ILE A 196 -7.16 -8.12 -15.44
N TRP A 197 -5.94 -8.04 -15.95
CA TRP A 197 -5.66 -7.53 -17.30
C TRP A 197 -6.26 -8.39 -18.42
N ASN A 198 -6.30 -9.71 -18.25
CA ASN A 198 -6.89 -10.61 -19.23
C ASN A 198 -8.44 -10.59 -19.22
N GLU A 199 -9.04 -10.40 -18.03
CA GLU A 199 -10.48 -10.25 -17.86
C GLU A 199 -10.94 -8.78 -17.99
N ALA A 200 -10.10 -7.81 -17.68
CA ALA A 200 -10.38 -6.36 -17.73
C ALA A 200 -10.53 -5.80 -19.16
N LYS A 201 -10.43 -6.63 -20.18
CA LYS A 201 -11.09 -6.30 -21.45
C LYS A 201 -12.60 -6.04 -21.30
N ILE A 202 -13.15 -6.36 -20.13
CA ILE A 202 -14.56 -6.13 -19.76
C ILE A 202 -14.74 -4.90 -18.86
N LEU A 203 -13.70 -4.52 -18.12
CA LEU A 203 -13.79 -3.47 -17.12
C LEU A 203 -12.54 -2.59 -17.23
N ASP A 204 -12.47 -1.62 -18.09
CA ASP A 204 -11.35 -0.69 -18.33
C ASP A 204 -10.81 0.03 -17.06
N TYR A 205 -10.90 -0.59 -15.89
CA TYR A 205 -10.44 -0.05 -14.63
C TYR A 205 -8.91 -0.11 -14.52
N GLY A 206 -8.29 1.03 -14.24
CA GLY A 206 -6.86 1.16 -14.01
C GLY A 206 -6.01 1.29 -15.28
N ASN A 207 -6.61 1.33 -16.48
CA ASN A 207 -5.93 1.59 -17.75
C ASN A 207 -6.19 2.99 -18.33
N GLU A 208 -6.76 3.84 -17.52
CA GLU A 208 -7.05 5.22 -17.94
C GLU A 208 -5.74 5.96 -18.22
N ALA A 209 -5.82 6.94 -19.14
CA ALA A 209 -4.65 7.70 -19.57
C ALA A 209 -3.94 8.43 -18.42
N ASP A 210 -4.59 8.57 -17.26
CA ASP A 210 -4.07 9.17 -16.04
C ASP A 210 -3.62 8.17 -14.97
N ALA A 211 -3.63 6.86 -15.29
CA ALA A 211 -3.19 5.83 -14.37
C ALA A 211 -1.71 5.99 -13.96
N LEU A 212 -1.44 6.06 -12.67
CA LEU A 212 -0.11 6.37 -12.12
C LEU A 212 0.97 5.35 -12.55
N HIS A 213 0.62 4.08 -12.70
CA HIS A 213 1.57 3.04 -13.08
C HIS A 213 2.04 3.14 -14.54
N LEU A 214 1.28 3.82 -15.40
CA LEU A 214 1.64 4.09 -16.80
C LEU A 214 2.43 5.40 -16.99
N GLY A 215 2.75 6.13 -15.92
CA GLY A 215 3.45 7.41 -15.97
C GLY A 215 2.52 8.59 -16.17
N ALA A 216 1.20 8.40 -16.13
CA ALA A 216 0.25 9.50 -16.13
C ALA A 216 0.21 10.21 -14.77
N GLY A 217 -0.38 11.34 -14.68
CA GLY A 217 -0.34 12.20 -13.49
C GLY A 217 0.72 13.29 -13.57
N GLY A 218 1.13 13.64 -14.82
CA GLY A 218 2.07 14.73 -15.11
C GLY A 218 3.54 14.34 -15.00
N THR A 219 3.84 13.06 -14.85
CA THR A 219 5.21 12.56 -14.87
C THR A 219 5.39 11.57 -16.03
N SER A 220 6.51 11.65 -16.75
CA SER A 220 6.89 10.66 -17.77
C SER A 220 7.38 9.33 -17.16
N ASP A 221 7.29 9.17 -15.85
CA ASP A 221 7.94 8.10 -15.11
C ASP A 221 6.98 6.97 -14.76
N ASN A 222 7.37 5.76 -15.12
CA ASN A 222 6.71 4.56 -14.63
C ASN A 222 7.00 4.33 -13.12
N ASN A 223 6.28 3.40 -12.49
CA ASN A 223 6.43 3.08 -11.07
C ASN A 223 7.89 2.73 -10.70
N VAL A 224 8.60 1.98 -11.55
CA VAL A 224 9.97 1.54 -11.25
C VAL A 224 10.92 2.73 -11.09
N ASP A 225 10.82 3.72 -11.96
CA ASP A 225 11.69 4.90 -11.92
C ASP A 225 11.33 5.83 -10.76
N ARG A 226 10.03 5.97 -10.44
CA ARG A 226 9.59 6.66 -9.22
C ARG A 226 10.16 6.00 -7.97
N TYR A 227 10.04 4.68 -7.84
CA TYR A 227 10.54 3.95 -6.68
C TYR A 227 12.06 4.08 -6.51
N LYS A 228 12.83 4.03 -7.61
CA LYS A 228 14.28 4.30 -7.56
C LYS A 228 14.59 5.68 -6.99
N ARG A 229 13.85 6.72 -7.41
CA ARG A 229 14.05 8.07 -6.89
C ARG A 229 13.67 8.21 -5.42
N VAL A 230 12.57 7.58 -5.00
CA VAL A 230 12.18 7.53 -3.58
C VAL A 230 13.27 6.87 -2.75
N ILE A 231 13.79 5.71 -3.19
CA ILE A 231 14.88 5.01 -2.52
C ILE A 231 16.12 5.90 -2.44
N ALA A 232 16.47 6.61 -3.51
CA ALA A 232 17.58 7.54 -3.50
C ALA A 232 17.37 8.70 -2.52
N ALA A 233 16.14 9.23 -2.41
CA ALA A 233 15.79 10.26 -1.44
C ALA A 233 15.92 9.75 0.00
N LEU A 234 15.37 8.55 0.29
CA LEU A 234 15.48 7.90 1.60
C LEU A 234 16.94 7.59 1.98
N ASN A 235 17.77 7.19 1.03
CA ASN A 235 19.20 6.98 1.24
C ASN A 235 19.93 8.29 1.56
N LYS A 236 19.63 9.36 0.82
CA LYS A 236 20.22 10.68 1.02
C LYS A 236 19.89 11.25 2.41
N SER A 237 18.67 11.08 2.86
CA SER A 237 18.23 11.50 4.19
C SER A 237 18.65 10.53 5.31
N LYS A 238 19.22 9.37 4.97
CA LYS A 238 19.56 8.27 5.89
C LYS A 238 18.32 7.68 6.61
N GLU A 239 17.17 7.79 6.00
CA GLU A 239 15.89 7.33 6.59
C GLU A 239 15.37 6.00 5.99
N ARG A 240 16.11 5.40 5.04
CA ARG A 240 15.76 4.08 4.55
C ARG A 240 15.94 3.01 5.63
N SER A 241 14.86 2.31 5.94
CA SER A 241 14.82 1.28 6.98
C SER A 241 14.77 -0.15 6.45
N PHE A 242 14.37 -0.37 5.20
CA PHE A 242 14.37 -1.68 4.57
C PHE A 242 15.71 -2.04 3.91
N LYS A 243 15.98 -3.34 3.82
CA LYS A 243 17.16 -3.88 3.14
C LYS A 243 16.86 -4.12 1.66
N MET A 244 17.87 -3.95 0.83
CA MET A 244 17.80 -4.29 -0.59
C MET A 244 18.67 -5.52 -0.85
N THR A 245 18.20 -6.40 -1.72
CA THR A 245 18.95 -7.59 -2.11
C THR A 245 19.76 -7.30 -3.37
N PHE A 246 21.05 -7.61 -3.33
CA PHE A 246 21.92 -7.57 -4.49
C PHE A 246 22.45 -8.97 -4.75
N ILE A 247 22.37 -9.41 -6.01
CA ILE A 247 22.98 -10.66 -6.47
C ILE A 247 24.28 -10.27 -7.16
N THR A 248 25.39 -10.60 -6.55
CA THR A 248 26.71 -10.49 -7.19
C THR A 248 27.04 -11.80 -7.87
N THR A 249 27.36 -11.74 -9.16
CA THR A 249 27.79 -12.91 -9.93
C THR A 249 29.30 -12.87 -10.03
N GLU A 250 29.98 -13.76 -9.34
CA GLU A 250 31.42 -13.93 -9.46
C GLU A 250 31.71 -15.08 -10.43
N THR A 251 32.41 -14.78 -11.52
CA THR A 251 32.92 -15.79 -12.43
C THR A 251 34.37 -16.07 -12.04
N ALA A 252 34.63 -17.24 -11.49
CA ALA A 252 36.00 -17.63 -11.19
C ALA A 252 36.75 -17.88 -12.51
N ALA A 253 37.74 -17.05 -12.77
CA ALA A 253 38.52 -17.07 -14.03
C ALA A 253 39.24 -18.40 -14.34
N SER A 254 39.31 -19.31 -13.35
CA SER A 254 40.05 -20.57 -13.48
C SER A 254 39.16 -21.82 -13.60
N SER A 255 37.87 -21.75 -13.36
CA SER A 255 37.01 -22.95 -13.30
C SER A 255 35.73 -22.87 -14.12
N GLY A 256 35.40 -21.72 -14.72
CA GLY A 256 34.13 -21.51 -15.43
C GLY A 256 32.88 -21.64 -14.59
N VAL A 257 33.00 -21.73 -13.26
CA VAL A 257 31.87 -21.87 -12.33
C VAL A 257 31.37 -20.48 -11.93
N THR A 258 30.14 -20.18 -12.28
CA THR A 258 29.44 -18.96 -11.86
C THR A 258 28.82 -19.18 -10.48
N ARG A 259 29.22 -18.39 -9.51
CA ARG A 259 28.59 -18.38 -8.18
C ARG A 259 27.76 -17.10 -8.00
N ASN A 260 26.51 -17.27 -7.61
CA ASN A 260 25.64 -16.16 -7.24
C ASN A 260 25.70 -15.99 -5.73
N THR A 261 26.09 -14.81 -5.27
CA THR A 261 26.12 -14.46 -3.84
C THR A 261 25.05 -13.40 -3.57
N LEU A 262 24.20 -13.67 -2.57
CA LEU A 262 23.22 -12.71 -2.11
C LEU A 262 23.90 -11.74 -1.14
N VAL A 263 23.88 -10.46 -1.48
CA VAL A 263 24.37 -9.39 -0.62
C VAL A 263 23.22 -8.50 -0.22
N TYR A 264 23.02 -8.33 1.08
CA TYR A 264 22.00 -7.42 1.66
C TYR A 264 22.68 -6.10 2.05
N LYS A 265 22.21 -5.00 1.50
CA LYS A 265 22.66 -3.64 1.82
C LYS A 265 21.52 -2.77 2.28
#